data_409e46aa5ab9f54c0cfa83b50dc2131a
#
_entry.id   409e46aa5ab9f54c0cfa83b50dc2131a
#
_cell.length_a   1.000
_cell.length_b   1.000
_cell.length_c   1.000
_cell.angle_alpha   90.00
_cell.angle_beta   90.00
_cell.angle_gamma   90.00
#
_symmetry.space_group_name_H-M   'P 1'
#
loop_
_entity.id
_entity.type
_entity.pdbx_description
1 polymer ?
#
loop_
_entity_poly.entity_id
_entity_poly.type
_entity_poly.pdbx_seq_one_letter_code
_entity_poly.pdbx_strand_id
1 'polypeptide(L)'
;MLELVIPKSEQYDESKNLFIYTEERTIKLEHSLYSLSLWESKWKVPFVENGKVGNKTGAQILDYIKFMTINREEIPDDTYSFITGEMFNEIKKYVEDPMTATTFSNRRGTSKNHVARNAQFITSELIYSFMFSLNIPIECEHWNLNRLLVLIRCCEENNRAPEKMSQREVVDYHRMLNQMRRK
;
A
#
# COMPACT_ATOMS: atom_id res chain seq x y z
N MET A 1 0.07 10.63 4.98
CA MET A 1 0.97 11.61 4.29
C MET A 1 2.23 11.77 5.12
N LEU A 2 3.40 11.67 4.52
CA LEU A 2 4.72 11.92 5.12
C LEU A 2 5.22 13.29 4.64
N GLU A 3 5.68 14.12 5.55
CA GLU A 3 6.36 15.38 5.23
C GLU A 3 7.86 15.21 5.47
N LEU A 4 8.65 15.42 4.43
CA LEU A 4 10.10 15.30 4.45
C LEU A 4 10.73 16.64 4.17
N VAL A 5 11.53 17.13 5.10
CA VAL A 5 12.25 18.40 4.94
C VAL A 5 13.64 18.13 4.37
N ILE A 6 13.90 18.62 3.15
CA ILE A 6 15.23 18.64 2.57
C ILE A 6 15.89 19.96 2.97
N PRO A 7 16.99 19.92 3.74
CA PRO A 7 17.65 21.12 4.18
C PRO A 7 18.35 21.81 3.01
N LYS A 8 18.59 23.10 3.18
CA LYS A 8 19.47 23.83 2.26
C LYS A 8 20.83 23.14 2.19
N SER A 9 21.23 22.73 1.00
CA SER A 9 22.49 22.02 0.78
C SER A 9 23.07 22.26 -0.59
N GLU A 10 24.34 21.88 -0.76
CA GLU A 10 25.10 21.98 -1.97
C GLU A 10 25.71 20.63 -2.29
N GLN A 11 25.61 20.19 -3.53
CA GLN A 11 26.19 18.95 -4.02
C GLN A 11 26.89 19.17 -5.35
N TYR A 12 28.06 18.58 -5.52
CA TYR A 12 28.77 18.59 -6.81
C TYR A 12 28.31 17.41 -7.67
N ASP A 13 27.78 17.72 -8.85
CA ASP A 13 27.40 16.73 -9.86
C ASP A 13 28.58 16.52 -10.82
N GLU A 14 29.28 15.40 -10.64
CA GLU A 14 30.43 15.03 -11.45
C GLU A 14 30.07 14.85 -12.94
N SER A 15 28.84 14.38 -13.24
CA SER A 15 28.39 14.13 -14.61
C SER A 15 28.19 15.42 -15.41
N LYS A 16 27.76 16.48 -14.74
CA LYS A 16 27.53 17.80 -15.35
C LYS A 16 28.65 18.78 -15.05
N ASN A 17 29.61 18.42 -14.20
CA ASN A 17 30.70 19.26 -13.72
C ASN A 17 30.20 20.61 -13.15
N LEU A 18 29.13 20.56 -12.36
CA LEU A 18 28.44 21.72 -11.79
C LEU A 18 28.07 21.47 -10.33
N PHE A 19 28.02 22.58 -9.56
CA PHE A 19 27.41 22.55 -8.23
C PHE A 19 25.91 22.73 -8.35
N ILE A 20 25.16 21.81 -7.74
CA ILE A 20 23.71 21.89 -7.60
C ILE A 20 23.39 22.38 -6.19
N TYR A 21 22.56 23.40 -6.10
CA TYR A 21 22.13 24.00 -4.85
C TYR A 21 20.65 23.71 -4.66
N THR A 22 20.28 23.36 -3.43
CA THR A 22 18.86 23.30 -3.05
C THR A 22 18.60 24.27 -1.89
N GLU A 23 17.50 25.00 -1.98
CA GLU A 23 16.94 25.69 -0.84
C GLU A 23 16.21 24.69 0.06
N GLU A 24 15.94 25.07 1.32
CA GLU A 24 15.12 24.26 2.21
C GLU A 24 13.73 24.06 1.59
N ARG A 25 13.32 22.80 1.44
CA ARG A 25 12.05 22.42 0.84
C ARG A 25 11.39 21.29 1.58
N THR A 26 10.07 21.38 1.70
CA THR A 26 9.26 20.29 2.27
C THR A 26 8.61 19.51 1.14
N ILE A 27 8.94 18.24 1.04
CA ILE A 27 8.30 17.30 0.11
C ILE A 27 7.19 16.57 0.86
N LYS A 28 5.98 16.58 0.29
CA LYS A 28 4.81 15.87 0.82
C LYS A 28 4.60 14.60 0.03
N LEU A 29 4.73 13.46 0.70
CA LEU A 29 4.67 12.14 0.09
C LEU A 29 3.40 11.39 0.51
N GLU A 30 2.69 10.77 -0.46
CA GLU A 30 1.62 9.83 -0.17
C GLU A 30 1.83 8.53 -0.95
N HIS A 31 1.92 7.44 -0.22
CA HIS A 31 1.96 6.10 -0.78
C HIS A 31 0.53 5.68 -1.18
N SER A 32 0.12 6.02 -2.40
CA SER A 32 -1.25 5.82 -2.88
C SER A 32 -1.34 4.85 -4.05
N LEU A 33 -2.55 4.36 -4.34
CA LEU A 33 -2.79 3.54 -5.53
C LEU A 33 -2.52 4.34 -6.80
N TYR A 34 -2.83 5.63 -6.80
CA TYR A 34 -2.55 6.52 -7.93
C TYR A 34 -1.05 6.60 -8.24
N SER A 35 -0.20 6.85 -7.22
CA SER A 35 1.25 6.88 -7.40
C SER A 35 1.82 5.53 -7.86
N LEU A 36 1.26 4.42 -7.35
CA LEU A 36 1.60 3.07 -7.78
C LEU A 36 1.28 2.85 -9.26
N SER A 37 0.09 3.24 -9.71
CA SER A 37 -0.35 3.06 -11.10
C SER A 37 0.53 3.84 -12.10
N LEU A 38 0.92 5.06 -11.74
CA LEU A 38 1.85 5.85 -12.56
C LEU A 38 3.21 5.18 -12.71
N TRP A 39 3.73 4.64 -11.61
CA TRP A 39 5.02 3.95 -11.63
C TRP A 39 4.96 2.65 -12.46
N GLU A 40 3.95 1.80 -12.26
CA GLU A 40 3.76 0.57 -13.03
C GLU A 40 3.51 0.86 -14.51
N SER A 41 2.78 1.92 -14.81
CA SER A 41 2.57 2.39 -16.19
C SER A 41 3.88 2.81 -16.88
N LYS A 42 4.81 3.43 -16.14
CA LYS A 42 6.12 3.83 -16.67
C LYS A 42 7.05 2.64 -16.87
N TRP A 43 7.20 1.79 -15.84
CA TRP A 43 8.22 0.75 -15.80
C TRP A 43 7.74 -0.59 -16.36
N LYS A 44 6.42 -0.80 -16.55
CA LYS A 44 5.79 -2.02 -17.08
C LYS A 44 6.15 -3.30 -16.30
N VAL A 45 6.39 -3.15 -15.00
CA VAL A 45 6.67 -4.23 -14.08
C VAL A 45 5.84 -4.05 -12.81
N PRO A 46 5.41 -5.13 -12.13
CA PRO A 46 4.68 -5.01 -10.87
C PRO A 46 5.57 -4.42 -9.78
N PHE A 47 5.01 -3.53 -8.97
CA PHE A 47 5.73 -2.94 -7.83
C PHE A 47 5.85 -3.93 -6.68
N VAL A 48 4.74 -4.65 -6.38
CA VAL A 48 4.67 -5.62 -5.30
C VAL A 48 4.72 -7.04 -5.85
N GLU A 49 5.70 -7.81 -5.40
CA GLU A 49 5.91 -9.22 -5.75
C GLU A 49 5.84 -10.07 -4.48
N ASN A 50 5.03 -11.12 -4.47
CA ASN A 50 4.86 -12.01 -3.31
C ASN A 50 4.55 -11.27 -1.99
N GLY A 51 3.82 -10.15 -2.06
CA GLY A 51 3.44 -9.35 -0.89
C GLY A 51 4.57 -8.47 -0.33
N LYS A 52 5.67 -8.31 -1.06
CA LYS A 52 6.79 -7.43 -0.71
C LYS A 52 7.15 -6.54 -1.88
N VAL A 53 7.71 -5.38 -1.58
CA VAL A 53 8.34 -4.56 -2.62
C VAL A 53 9.48 -5.38 -3.23
N GLY A 54 9.39 -5.69 -4.52
CA GLY A 54 10.41 -6.45 -5.23
C GLY A 54 11.75 -5.70 -5.32
N ASN A 55 12.80 -6.38 -5.77
CA ASN A 55 14.09 -5.74 -6.00
C ASN A 55 13.94 -4.66 -7.09
N LYS A 56 14.11 -3.40 -6.70
CA LYS A 56 14.03 -2.23 -7.58
C LYS A 56 15.40 -1.56 -7.69
N THR A 57 15.69 -1.02 -8.87
CA THR A 57 16.91 -0.22 -9.08
C THR A 57 16.77 1.14 -8.38
N GLY A 58 17.89 1.81 -8.11
CA GLY A 58 17.86 3.17 -7.53
C GLY A 58 17.04 4.14 -8.35
N ALA A 59 17.11 4.09 -9.70
CA ALA A 59 16.29 4.91 -10.59
C ALA A 59 14.78 4.63 -10.44
N GLN A 60 14.40 3.36 -10.33
CA GLN A 60 13.01 2.96 -10.12
C GLN A 60 12.46 3.46 -8.78
N ILE A 61 13.26 3.40 -7.74
CA ILE A 61 12.90 3.88 -6.41
C ILE A 61 12.75 5.41 -6.41
N LEU A 62 13.71 6.11 -7.02
CA LEU A 62 13.65 7.58 -7.11
C LEU A 62 12.42 8.05 -7.89
N ASP A 63 12.10 7.39 -9.00
CA ASP A 63 10.87 7.66 -9.75
C ASP A 63 9.62 7.42 -8.91
N TYR A 64 9.62 6.36 -8.09
CA TYR A 64 8.48 6.11 -7.20
C TYR A 64 8.28 7.23 -6.18
N ILE A 65 9.36 7.73 -5.58
CA ILE A 65 9.32 8.87 -4.66
C ILE A 65 8.76 10.11 -5.38
N LYS A 66 9.18 10.35 -6.62
CA LYS A 66 8.65 11.44 -7.44
C LYS A 66 7.14 11.30 -7.70
N PHE A 67 6.64 10.08 -7.97
CA PHE A 67 5.21 9.84 -8.14
C PHE A 67 4.40 9.93 -6.85
N MET A 68 5.02 9.63 -5.71
CA MET A 68 4.42 9.82 -4.38
C MET A 68 4.31 11.30 -3.99
N THR A 69 5.07 12.21 -4.64
CA THR A 69 5.10 13.63 -4.26
C THR A 69 3.81 14.32 -4.68
N ILE A 70 3.05 14.81 -3.69
CA ILE A 70 1.77 15.51 -3.91
C ILE A 70 2.01 16.92 -4.45
N ASN A 71 2.97 17.64 -3.85
CA ASN A 71 3.31 19.02 -4.22
C ASN A 71 4.40 19.09 -5.30
N ARG A 72 4.35 18.18 -6.27
CA ARG A 72 5.40 18.00 -7.30
C ARG A 72 5.67 19.27 -8.13
N GLU A 73 4.65 20.08 -8.39
CA GLU A 73 4.79 21.32 -9.18
C GLU A 73 5.68 22.36 -8.49
N GLU A 74 5.79 22.28 -7.15
CA GLU A 74 6.61 23.18 -6.34
C GLU A 74 8.06 22.67 -6.16
N ILE A 75 8.32 21.40 -6.54
CA ILE A 75 9.59 20.72 -6.26
C ILE A 75 10.39 20.51 -7.55
N PRO A 76 11.53 21.19 -7.73
CA PRO A 76 12.43 20.95 -8.85
C PRO A 76 12.97 19.51 -8.84
N ASP A 77 13.18 18.94 -10.02
CA ASP A 77 13.67 17.56 -10.15
C ASP A 77 15.04 17.31 -9.50
N ASP A 78 15.89 18.32 -9.45
CA ASP A 78 17.22 18.23 -8.82
C ASP A 78 17.13 18.08 -7.30
N THR A 79 16.03 18.48 -6.67
CA THR A 79 15.81 18.37 -5.22
C THR A 79 15.86 16.91 -4.76
N TYR A 80 15.39 15.97 -5.59
CA TYR A 80 15.39 14.54 -5.22
C TYR A 80 16.79 13.93 -5.12
N SER A 81 17.82 14.55 -5.70
CA SER A 81 19.20 14.08 -5.56
C SER A 81 19.78 14.30 -4.15
N PHE A 82 19.13 15.18 -3.36
CA PHE A 82 19.51 15.48 -1.98
C PHE A 82 18.87 14.55 -0.94
N ILE A 83 18.10 13.55 -1.38
CA ILE A 83 17.52 12.55 -0.47
C ILE A 83 18.65 11.69 0.10
N THR A 84 18.86 11.81 1.41
CA THR A 84 19.87 11.04 2.13
C THR A 84 19.40 9.61 2.44
N GLY A 85 20.34 8.74 2.86
CA GLY A 85 19.99 7.38 3.28
C GLY A 85 19.06 7.33 4.49
N GLU A 86 19.14 8.31 5.40
CA GLU A 86 18.24 8.41 6.56
C GLU A 86 16.82 8.76 6.13
N MET A 87 16.67 9.75 5.24
CA MET A 87 15.39 10.13 4.64
C MET A 87 14.78 8.96 3.87
N PHE A 88 15.60 8.22 3.13
CA PHE A 88 15.16 7.02 2.42
C PHE A 88 14.62 5.95 3.39
N ASN A 89 15.27 5.74 4.52
CA ASN A 89 14.79 4.81 5.55
C ASN A 89 13.47 5.27 6.17
N GLU A 90 13.27 6.58 6.33
CA GLU A 90 12.00 7.16 6.80
C GLU A 90 10.87 6.92 5.78
N ILE A 91 11.12 7.18 4.49
CA ILE A 91 10.18 6.88 3.41
C ILE A 91 9.84 5.39 3.39
N LYS A 92 10.83 4.51 3.53
CA LYS A 92 10.63 3.07 3.57
C LYS A 92 9.73 2.65 4.75
N LYS A 93 9.98 3.16 5.94
CA LYS A 93 9.12 2.92 7.12
C LYS A 93 7.69 3.38 6.86
N TYR A 94 7.51 4.55 6.24
CA TYR A 94 6.20 5.08 5.90
C TYR A 94 5.44 4.19 4.90
N VAL A 95 6.13 3.68 3.86
CA VAL A 95 5.54 2.77 2.87
C VAL A 95 5.16 1.42 3.49
N GLU A 96 5.94 0.92 4.45
CA GLU A 96 5.72 -0.36 5.12
C GLU A 96 4.72 -0.26 6.29
N ASP A 97 4.35 0.95 6.74
CA ASP A 97 3.41 1.15 7.85
C ASP A 97 2.00 0.69 7.44
N PRO A 98 1.38 -0.23 8.18
CA PRO A 98 0.03 -0.70 7.89
C PRO A 98 -1.05 0.39 8.01
N MET A 99 -0.79 1.50 8.68
CA MET A 99 -1.67 2.67 8.81
C MET A 99 -3.11 2.34 9.24
N THR A 100 -3.30 1.28 10.00
CA THR A 100 -4.62 0.77 10.39
C THR A 100 -4.66 0.30 11.84
N ALA A 101 -5.79 0.53 12.50
CA ALA A 101 -6.12 -0.08 13.79
C ALA A 101 -6.88 -1.41 13.63
N THR A 102 -7.29 -1.77 12.40
CA THR A 102 -8.06 -2.98 12.14
C THR A 102 -7.16 -4.20 12.21
N THR A 103 -7.53 -5.15 13.07
CA THR A 103 -6.88 -6.45 13.15
C THR A 103 -7.82 -7.54 12.65
N PHE A 104 -7.35 -8.36 11.71
CA PHE A 104 -8.13 -9.49 11.23
C PHE A 104 -7.74 -10.74 12.01
N SER A 105 -8.70 -11.37 12.69
CA SER A 105 -8.46 -12.66 13.34
C SER A 105 -8.25 -13.71 12.25
N ASN A 106 -7.08 -14.36 12.26
CA ASN A 106 -6.86 -15.56 11.44
C ASN A 106 -7.69 -16.71 12.01
N ARG A 107 -8.98 -16.81 11.64
CA ARG A 107 -9.74 -18.03 11.86
C ARG A 107 -9.03 -19.13 11.07
N ARG A 108 -8.49 -20.11 11.78
CA ARG A 108 -7.80 -21.26 11.20
C ARG A 108 -8.76 -21.92 10.21
N GLY A 109 -8.45 -21.84 8.93
CA GLY A 109 -9.04 -22.74 7.94
C GLY A 109 -9.47 -22.17 6.59
N THR A 110 -9.80 -20.91 6.44
CA THR A 110 -10.49 -20.48 5.19
C THR A 110 -10.10 -19.16 4.58
N SER A 111 -9.23 -18.38 5.17
CA SER A 111 -8.85 -17.11 4.55
C SER A 111 -7.43 -17.10 4.03
N LYS A 112 -7.19 -17.85 2.99
CA LYS A 112 -6.16 -17.45 2.02
C LYS A 112 -6.81 -16.33 1.21
N ASN A 113 -6.34 -15.11 1.38
CA ASN A 113 -6.80 -13.92 0.67
C ASN A 113 -7.12 -14.25 -0.79
N HIS A 114 -8.35 -13.98 -1.26
CA HIS A 114 -8.70 -14.14 -2.67
C HIS A 114 -7.79 -13.29 -3.56
N VAL A 115 -7.37 -12.11 -3.08
CA VAL A 115 -6.35 -11.25 -3.71
C VAL A 115 -4.99 -11.95 -3.79
N ALA A 116 -4.65 -12.85 -2.84
CA ALA A 116 -3.36 -13.53 -2.79
C ALA A 116 -3.42 -14.99 -3.28
N ARG A 117 -4.61 -15.56 -3.53
CA ARG A 117 -4.72 -17.00 -3.83
C ARG A 117 -4.16 -17.41 -5.18
N ASN A 118 -4.16 -16.52 -6.18
CA ASN A 118 -3.72 -16.83 -7.54
C ASN A 118 -2.78 -15.78 -8.15
N ALA A 119 -2.53 -14.65 -7.49
CA ALA A 119 -1.67 -13.62 -8.02
C ALA A 119 -0.32 -13.66 -7.30
N GLN A 120 0.66 -14.17 -7.99
CA GLN A 120 2.08 -14.04 -7.64
C GLN A 120 2.50 -12.56 -7.59
N PHE A 121 1.70 -11.70 -8.24
CA PHE A 121 1.88 -10.27 -8.36
C PHE A 121 0.56 -9.55 -8.03
N ILE A 122 0.64 -8.45 -7.32
CA ILE A 122 -0.47 -7.53 -7.08
C ILE A 122 -0.14 -6.26 -7.84
N THR A 123 -0.93 -5.99 -8.92
CA THR A 123 -0.77 -4.80 -9.75
C THR A 123 -1.84 -3.76 -9.42
N SER A 124 -1.59 -2.51 -9.79
CA SER A 124 -2.55 -1.43 -9.62
C SER A 124 -3.88 -1.70 -10.31
N GLU A 125 -3.85 -2.27 -11.55
CA GLU A 125 -5.07 -2.62 -12.29
C GLU A 125 -5.91 -3.66 -11.54
N LEU A 126 -5.26 -4.62 -10.89
CA LEU A 126 -5.96 -5.62 -10.10
C LEU A 126 -6.64 -4.97 -8.88
N ILE A 127 -5.98 -4.03 -8.22
CA ILE A 127 -6.55 -3.28 -7.08
C ILE A 127 -7.73 -2.43 -7.54
N TYR A 128 -7.63 -1.73 -8.67
CA TYR A 128 -8.76 -1.00 -9.27
C TYR A 128 -9.94 -1.93 -9.59
N SER A 129 -9.67 -3.11 -10.14
CA SER A 129 -10.72 -4.12 -10.40
C SER A 129 -11.46 -4.52 -9.12
N PHE A 130 -10.75 -4.69 -7.98
CA PHE A 130 -11.40 -4.94 -6.69
C PHE A 130 -12.22 -3.74 -6.21
N MET A 131 -11.69 -2.51 -6.34
CA MET A 131 -12.43 -1.31 -5.97
C MET A 131 -13.77 -1.22 -6.73
N PHE A 132 -13.76 -1.43 -8.05
CA PHE A 132 -14.98 -1.42 -8.85
C PHE A 132 -15.95 -2.54 -8.48
N SER A 133 -15.44 -3.76 -8.26
CA SER A 133 -16.30 -4.91 -7.88
C SER A 133 -16.95 -4.75 -6.51
N LEU A 134 -16.33 -3.99 -5.61
CA LEU A 134 -16.81 -3.73 -4.25
C LEU A 134 -17.53 -2.37 -4.13
N ASN A 135 -17.75 -1.65 -5.25
CA ASN A 135 -18.32 -0.30 -5.28
C ASN A 135 -17.58 0.70 -4.38
N ILE A 136 -16.26 0.60 -4.28
CA ILE A 136 -15.42 1.56 -3.57
C ILE A 136 -15.23 2.80 -4.46
N PRO A 137 -15.50 4.03 -3.95
CA PRO A 137 -15.34 5.25 -4.71
C PRO A 137 -13.92 5.42 -5.25
N ILE A 138 -13.79 5.94 -6.48
CA ILE A 138 -12.49 6.09 -7.15
C ILE A 138 -11.58 7.07 -6.40
N GLU A 139 -12.12 8.04 -5.70
CA GLU A 139 -11.40 9.02 -4.91
C GLU A 139 -10.51 8.39 -3.85
N CYS A 140 -10.83 7.14 -3.45
CA CYS A 140 -10.02 6.37 -2.51
C CYS A 140 -8.65 5.96 -3.11
N GLU A 141 -8.42 6.12 -4.41
CA GLU A 141 -7.11 5.87 -5.04
C GLU A 141 -6.00 6.78 -4.48
N HIS A 142 -6.37 7.96 -3.96
CA HIS A 142 -5.45 8.90 -3.34
C HIS A 142 -5.19 8.63 -1.85
N TRP A 143 -5.88 7.66 -1.26
CA TRP A 143 -5.62 7.27 0.10
C TRP A 143 -4.28 6.52 0.22
N ASN A 144 -3.77 6.43 1.46
CA ASN A 144 -2.65 5.53 1.70
C ASN A 144 -3.02 4.11 1.24
N LEU A 145 -2.14 3.50 0.43
CA LEU A 145 -2.39 2.21 -0.21
C LEU A 145 -2.68 1.11 0.81
N ASN A 146 -1.95 1.08 1.94
CA ASN A 146 -2.16 0.07 2.97
C ASN A 146 -3.56 0.20 3.62
N ARG A 147 -4.04 1.44 3.83
CA ARG A 147 -5.41 1.69 4.30
C ARG A 147 -6.45 1.26 3.29
N LEU A 148 -6.22 1.53 2.00
CA LEU A 148 -7.11 1.10 0.92
C LEU A 148 -7.21 -0.43 0.84
N LEU A 149 -6.08 -1.13 0.95
CA LEU A 149 -6.06 -2.60 0.97
C LEU A 149 -6.82 -3.18 2.17
N VAL A 150 -6.73 -2.52 3.34
CA VAL A 150 -7.53 -2.88 4.52
C VAL A 150 -9.03 -2.64 4.27
N LEU A 151 -9.42 -1.52 3.64
CA LEU A 151 -10.81 -1.25 3.28
C LEU A 151 -11.35 -2.32 2.33
N ILE A 152 -10.62 -2.66 1.27
CA ILE A 152 -10.98 -3.72 0.33
C ILE A 152 -11.25 -5.02 1.10
N ARG A 153 -10.35 -5.41 1.99
CA ARG A 153 -10.50 -6.61 2.80
C ARG A 153 -11.74 -6.55 3.73
N CYS A 154 -12.02 -5.41 4.34
CA CYS A 154 -13.24 -5.21 5.14
C CYS A 154 -14.49 -5.41 4.29
N CYS A 155 -14.53 -4.84 3.08
CA CYS A 155 -15.65 -4.99 2.16
C CYS A 155 -15.82 -6.46 1.72
N GLU A 156 -14.73 -7.16 1.43
CA GLU A 156 -14.76 -8.59 1.09
C GLU A 156 -15.32 -9.44 2.25
N GLU A 157 -14.86 -9.19 3.49
CA GLU A 157 -15.36 -9.92 4.67
C GLU A 157 -16.85 -9.63 4.93
N ASN A 158 -17.31 -8.39 4.73
CA ASN A 158 -18.72 -8.02 4.90
C ASN A 158 -19.62 -8.63 3.81
N ASN A 159 -19.11 -8.74 2.58
CA ASN A 159 -19.85 -9.32 1.45
C ASN A 159 -19.78 -10.86 1.41
N ARG A 160 -19.01 -11.47 2.31
CA ARG A 160 -18.90 -12.92 2.40
C ARG A 160 -20.21 -13.51 2.89
N ALA A 161 -20.77 -14.44 2.12
CA ALA A 161 -21.94 -15.20 2.57
C ALA A 161 -21.58 -15.94 3.89
N PRO A 162 -22.52 -15.99 4.86
CA PRO A 162 -22.28 -16.71 6.11
C PRO A 162 -21.86 -18.15 5.80
N GLU A 163 -20.75 -18.59 6.38
CA GLU A 163 -20.29 -19.97 6.23
C GLU A 163 -21.40 -20.91 6.72
N LYS A 164 -21.80 -21.86 5.85
CA LYS A 164 -22.72 -22.91 6.27
C LYS A 164 -22.02 -23.74 7.34
N MET A 165 -22.59 -23.79 8.54
CA MET A 165 -22.09 -24.66 9.60
C MET A 165 -22.03 -26.09 9.09
N SER A 166 -20.94 -26.79 9.36
CA SER A 166 -20.85 -28.21 9.06
C SER A 166 -21.94 -28.97 9.82
N GLN A 167 -22.37 -30.11 9.31
CA GLN A 167 -23.38 -30.93 10.01
C GLN A 167 -23.01 -31.25 11.46
N ARG A 168 -21.72 -31.43 11.74
CA ARG A 168 -21.21 -31.66 13.10
C ARG A 168 -21.38 -30.45 13.99
N GLU A 169 -21.02 -29.25 13.51
CA GLU A 169 -21.19 -28.00 14.25
C GLU A 169 -22.65 -27.69 14.53
N VAL A 170 -23.55 -27.96 13.57
CA VAL A 170 -25.01 -27.83 13.77
C VAL A 170 -25.50 -28.77 14.87
N VAL A 171 -25.06 -30.02 14.86
CA VAL A 171 -25.43 -31.01 15.90
C VAL A 171 -24.90 -30.59 17.27
N ASP A 172 -23.65 -30.14 17.35
CA ASP A 172 -23.04 -29.71 18.62
C ASP A 172 -23.71 -28.42 19.15
N TYR A 173 -24.05 -27.49 18.26
CA TYR A 173 -24.82 -26.29 18.62
C TYR A 173 -26.21 -26.64 19.16
N HIS A 174 -26.95 -27.53 18.50
CA HIS A 174 -28.25 -28.01 19.00
C HIS A 174 -28.12 -28.78 20.33
N ARG A 175 -27.06 -29.54 20.52
CA ARG A 175 -26.78 -30.24 21.77
C ARG A 175 -26.54 -29.26 22.91
N MET A 176 -25.77 -28.21 22.67
CA MET A 176 -25.49 -27.14 23.64
C MET A 176 -26.79 -26.37 24.01
N LEU A 177 -27.62 -26.01 23.02
CA LEU A 177 -28.90 -25.36 23.27
C LEU A 177 -29.83 -26.22 24.09
N ASN A 178 -29.90 -27.52 23.81
CA ASN A 178 -30.74 -28.47 24.58
C ASN A 178 -30.25 -28.64 26.03
N GLN A 179 -28.94 -28.57 26.25
CA GLN A 179 -28.38 -28.59 27.63
C GLN A 179 -28.75 -27.31 28.42
N MET A 180 -28.72 -26.13 27.75
CA MET A 180 -29.11 -24.89 28.41
C MET A 180 -30.61 -24.82 28.76
N ARG A 181 -31.47 -25.45 27.95
CA ARG A 181 -32.93 -25.52 28.20
C ARG A 181 -33.34 -26.52 29.30
N ARG A 182 -32.43 -27.42 29.70
CA ARG A 182 -32.68 -28.41 30.74
C ARG A 182 -32.23 -27.96 32.14
N LYS A 183 -31.63 -26.80 32.25
CA LYS A 183 -31.32 -26.10 33.49
C LYS A 183 -32.39 -25.06 33.79
#